data_0da7a4580a1e6a8bbe16494c9cc0ee3b
#
_entry.id   0da7a4580a1e6a8bbe16494c9cc0ee3b
#
_cell.length_a   1.000
_cell.length_b   1.000
_cell.length_c   1.000
_cell.angle_alpha   90.00
_cell.angle_beta   90.00
_cell.angle_gamma   90.00
#
_symmetry.space_group_name_H-M   'P 1'
#
loop_
_entity.id
_entity.type
_entity.pdbx_description
1 polymer ?
#
loop_
_entity_poly.entity_id
_entity_poly.type
_entity_poly.pdbx_seq_one_letter_code
_entity_poly.pdbx_strand_id
1 'polypeptide(L)'
;AKQLNIPKETLDKRIVDLNEVNPMLGHRGCRLAITYPELYEMQVEAIIESVFKLKEEGIQCKPEIMIPLVSTVEEFTTLKENLVKTIDQLEKQHQESVDYSMGTMIETPRACLISDELAKYCDFFSFGTNDLT
;
A
#
# COMPACT_ATOMS: atom_id res chain seq x y z
N ALA A 1 -14.06 0.73 -24.91
CA ALA A 1 -15.32 1.48 -25.05
C ALA A 1 -16.49 0.54 -25.30
N LYS A 2 -16.52 -0.23 -26.39
CA LYS A 2 -17.66 -1.12 -26.70
C LYS A 2 -17.91 -2.18 -25.61
N GLN A 3 -16.87 -2.82 -25.07
CA GLN A 3 -17.00 -3.83 -24.01
C GLN A 3 -17.46 -3.24 -22.65
N LEU A 4 -17.10 -1.98 -22.38
CA LEU A 4 -17.45 -1.28 -21.15
C LEU A 4 -18.75 -0.47 -21.26
N ASN A 5 -19.37 -0.44 -22.46
CA ASN A 5 -20.56 0.36 -22.76
C ASN A 5 -20.40 1.85 -22.40
N ILE A 6 -19.20 2.39 -22.62
CA ILE A 6 -18.84 3.78 -22.34
C ILE A 6 -18.55 4.50 -23.67
N PRO A 7 -18.99 5.76 -23.87
CA PRO A 7 -18.63 6.56 -25.03
C PRO A 7 -17.11 6.66 -25.20
N LYS A 8 -16.63 6.55 -26.43
CA LYS A 8 -15.19 6.61 -26.72
C LYS A 8 -14.56 7.90 -26.22
N GLU A 9 -15.24 9.03 -26.43
CA GLU A 9 -14.77 10.36 -25.97
C GLU A 9 -14.57 10.44 -24.45
N THR A 10 -15.45 9.79 -23.69
CA THR A 10 -15.33 9.72 -22.22
C THR A 10 -14.10 8.90 -21.82
N LEU A 11 -13.85 7.81 -22.53
CA LEU A 11 -12.69 6.98 -22.29
C LEU A 11 -11.38 7.71 -22.65
N ASP A 12 -11.34 8.34 -23.82
CA ASP A 12 -10.18 9.10 -24.30
C ASP A 12 -9.86 10.26 -23.34
N LYS A 13 -10.89 10.97 -22.85
CA LYS A 13 -10.71 12.01 -21.84
C LYS A 13 -10.13 11.46 -20.54
N ARG A 14 -10.64 10.32 -20.07
CA ARG A 14 -10.14 9.68 -18.86
C ARG A 14 -8.69 9.22 -18.99
N ILE A 15 -8.29 8.73 -20.17
CA ILE A 15 -6.89 8.36 -20.45
C ILE A 15 -5.98 9.59 -20.37
N VAL A 16 -6.41 10.72 -20.94
CA VAL A 16 -5.64 11.97 -20.85
C VAL A 16 -5.53 12.48 -19.43
N ASP A 17 -6.63 12.44 -18.66
CA ASP A 17 -6.67 12.87 -17.25
C ASP A 17 -5.76 12.02 -16.34
N LEU A 18 -5.53 10.75 -16.71
CA LEU A 18 -4.66 9.83 -15.98
C LEU A 18 -3.19 9.87 -16.44
N ASN A 19 -2.87 10.62 -17.50
CA ASN A 19 -1.48 10.80 -17.92
C ASN A 19 -0.71 11.64 -16.91
N GLU A 20 0.40 11.11 -16.44
CA GLU A 20 1.31 11.80 -15.53
C GLU A 20 2.27 12.69 -16.30
N VAL A 21 2.30 13.97 -15.96
CA VAL A 21 3.27 14.93 -16.52
C VAL A 21 4.63 14.77 -15.83
N ASN A 22 4.63 14.45 -14.53
CA ASN A 22 5.81 14.14 -13.74
C ASN A 22 5.53 12.87 -12.90
N PRO A 23 6.17 11.72 -13.20
CA PRO A 23 5.95 10.48 -12.47
C PRO A 23 6.21 10.58 -10.96
N MET A 24 7.16 11.42 -10.53
CA MET A 24 7.50 11.60 -9.11
C MET A 24 6.36 12.27 -8.33
N LEU A 25 5.59 13.15 -8.97
CA LEU A 25 4.46 13.87 -8.39
C LEU A 25 3.11 13.24 -8.73
N GLY A 26 3.12 12.11 -9.43
CA GLY A 26 1.93 11.42 -9.89
C GLY A 26 1.07 10.83 -8.77
N HIS A 27 -0.08 10.32 -9.16
CA HIS A 27 -1.02 9.61 -8.29
C HIS A 27 -0.54 8.17 -8.06
N ARG A 28 0.33 7.99 -7.06
CA ARG A 28 1.00 6.72 -6.74
C ARG A 28 1.19 6.55 -5.23
N GLY A 29 1.63 5.37 -4.81
CA GLY A 29 1.94 5.06 -3.42
C GLY A 29 0.74 5.23 -2.48
N CYS A 30 0.93 5.81 -1.32
CA CYS A 30 -0.14 5.99 -0.33
C CYS A 30 -1.33 6.81 -0.87
N ARG A 31 -1.08 7.79 -1.75
CA ARG A 31 -2.15 8.59 -2.38
C ARG A 31 -3.07 7.72 -3.23
N LEU A 32 -2.51 6.79 -4.00
CA LEU A 32 -3.26 5.81 -4.78
C LEU A 32 -4.05 4.87 -3.85
N ALA A 33 -3.42 4.40 -2.78
CA ALA A 33 -4.05 3.53 -1.79
C ALA A 33 -5.22 4.19 -1.04
N ILE A 34 -5.15 5.50 -0.79
CA ILE A 34 -6.26 6.26 -0.17
C ILE A 34 -7.42 6.42 -1.15
N THR A 35 -7.13 6.67 -2.43
CA THR A 35 -8.16 6.90 -3.45
C THR A 35 -8.81 5.60 -3.92
N TYR A 36 -8.04 4.52 -4.01
CA TYR A 36 -8.44 3.19 -4.46
C TYR A 36 -7.92 2.12 -3.47
N PRO A 37 -8.50 2.05 -2.26
CA PRO A 37 -8.02 1.15 -1.21
C PRO A 37 -8.01 -0.32 -1.64
N GLU A 38 -8.94 -0.72 -2.49
CA GLU A 38 -9.05 -2.06 -3.03
C GLU A 38 -7.78 -2.56 -3.76
N LEU A 39 -6.96 -1.64 -4.28
CA LEU A 39 -5.69 -2.03 -4.92
C LEU A 39 -4.67 -2.53 -3.90
N TYR A 40 -4.57 -1.86 -2.76
CA TYR A 40 -3.65 -2.25 -1.69
C TYR A 40 -4.19 -3.43 -0.89
N GLU A 41 -5.50 -3.50 -0.68
CA GLU A 41 -6.16 -4.66 -0.09
C GLU A 41 -5.88 -5.92 -0.90
N MET A 42 -6.06 -5.88 -2.23
CA MET A 42 -5.74 -6.98 -3.13
C MET A 42 -4.25 -7.38 -3.07
N GLN A 43 -3.33 -6.41 -3.00
CA GLN A 43 -1.89 -6.70 -2.90
C GLN A 43 -1.54 -7.36 -1.57
N VAL A 44 -2.09 -6.87 -0.46
CA VAL A 44 -1.88 -7.46 0.87
C VAL A 44 -2.52 -8.85 0.95
N GLU A 45 -3.72 -9.03 0.41
CA GLU A 45 -4.35 -10.35 0.27
C GLU A 45 -3.42 -11.34 -0.44
N ALA A 46 -2.85 -10.96 -1.58
CA ALA A 46 -1.92 -11.80 -2.32
C ALA A 46 -0.65 -12.15 -1.53
N ILE A 47 -0.13 -11.21 -0.73
CA ILE A 47 1.04 -11.45 0.14
C ILE A 47 0.67 -12.46 1.23
N ILE A 48 -0.42 -12.24 1.94
CA ILE A 48 -0.83 -13.07 3.08
C ILE A 48 -1.25 -14.48 2.62
N GLU A 49 -1.98 -14.59 1.50
CA GLU A 49 -2.30 -15.88 0.89
C GLU A 49 -1.04 -16.68 0.49
N SER A 50 -0.01 -15.97 0.04
CA SER A 50 1.27 -16.60 -0.27
C SER A 50 1.97 -17.13 0.99
N VAL A 51 1.83 -16.44 2.14
CA VAL A 51 2.35 -16.89 3.43
C VAL A 51 1.67 -18.19 3.86
N PHE A 52 0.34 -18.27 3.76
CA PHE A 52 -0.38 -19.50 4.10
C PHE A 52 0.06 -20.69 3.23
N LYS A 53 0.20 -20.49 1.91
CA LYS A 53 0.71 -21.54 1.00
C LYS A 53 2.12 -22.00 1.38
N LEU A 54 3.02 -21.07 1.71
CA LEU A 54 4.38 -21.43 2.13
C LEU A 54 4.38 -22.21 3.45
N LYS A 55 3.50 -21.86 4.39
CA LYS A 55 3.35 -22.60 5.64
C LYS A 55 2.86 -24.03 5.42
N GLU A 56 1.91 -24.27 4.49
CA GLU A 56 1.48 -25.61 4.08
C GLU A 56 2.65 -26.45 3.54
N GLU A 57 3.62 -25.80 2.89
CA GLU A 57 4.86 -26.43 2.41
C GLU A 57 5.94 -26.58 3.50
N GLY A 58 5.65 -26.17 4.75
CA GLY A 58 6.59 -26.22 5.87
C GLY A 58 7.62 -25.09 5.89
N ILE A 59 7.42 -24.07 5.08
CA ILE A 59 8.30 -22.89 5.00
C ILE A 59 7.75 -21.78 5.90
N GLN A 60 8.54 -21.35 6.86
CA GLN A 60 8.20 -20.19 7.69
C GLN A 60 8.72 -18.91 7.06
N CYS A 61 7.86 -17.91 6.94
CA CYS A 61 8.22 -16.59 6.48
C CYS A 61 7.49 -15.52 7.29
N LYS A 62 8.14 -14.36 7.40
CA LYS A 62 7.58 -13.16 8.03
C LYS A 62 7.61 -12.04 6.99
N PRO A 63 6.48 -11.68 6.37
CA PRO A 63 6.44 -10.60 5.41
C PRO A 63 6.60 -9.24 6.09
N GLU A 64 7.31 -8.35 5.43
CA GLU A 64 7.43 -6.93 5.79
C GLU A 64 6.69 -6.10 4.75
N ILE A 65 5.58 -5.48 5.16
CA ILE A 65 4.72 -4.68 4.30
C ILE A 65 5.10 -3.20 4.46
N MET A 66 5.52 -2.58 3.37
CA MET A 66 5.96 -1.19 3.38
C MET A 66 5.01 -0.31 2.58
N ILE A 67 4.47 0.74 3.21
CA ILE A 67 3.63 1.75 2.56
C ILE A 67 4.53 2.89 2.06
N PRO A 68 4.61 3.13 0.74
CA PRO A 68 5.48 4.16 0.17
C PRO A 68 4.83 5.53 0.15
N LEU A 69 5.64 6.60 0.03
CA LEU A 69 5.24 7.99 -0.21
C LEU A 69 4.34 8.60 0.87
N VAL A 70 4.44 8.12 2.09
CA VAL A 70 3.71 8.68 3.23
C VAL A 70 4.25 10.08 3.55
N SER A 71 3.36 11.02 3.81
CA SER A 71 3.68 12.40 4.15
C SER A 71 3.04 12.87 5.46
N THR A 72 2.06 12.14 5.99
CA THR A 72 1.44 12.44 7.29
C THR A 72 1.19 11.17 8.09
N VAL A 73 1.02 11.33 9.41
CA VAL A 73 0.68 10.20 10.29
C VAL A 73 -0.69 9.62 9.94
N GLU A 74 -1.64 10.49 9.61
CA GLU A 74 -3.01 10.11 9.26
C GLU A 74 -3.06 9.24 8.00
N GLU A 75 -2.25 9.55 6.99
CA GLU A 75 -2.14 8.71 5.78
C GLU A 75 -1.70 7.29 6.14
N PHE A 76 -0.65 7.18 6.95
CA PHE A 76 -0.12 5.88 7.35
C PHE A 76 -1.12 5.10 8.21
N THR A 77 -1.67 5.73 9.26
CA THR A 77 -2.58 5.05 10.20
C THR A 77 -3.87 4.61 9.54
N THR A 78 -4.46 5.44 8.68
CA THR A 78 -5.67 5.09 7.93
C THR A 78 -5.46 3.87 7.04
N LEU A 79 -4.34 3.85 6.29
CA LEU A 79 -4.01 2.71 5.44
C LEU A 79 -3.69 1.46 6.27
N LYS A 80 -2.88 1.60 7.32
CA LYS A 80 -2.55 0.49 8.23
C LYS A 80 -3.82 -0.15 8.79
N GLU A 81 -4.77 0.65 9.29
CA GLU A 81 -6.04 0.15 9.83
C GLU A 81 -6.86 -0.64 8.80
N ASN A 82 -6.91 -0.18 7.55
CA ASN A 82 -7.64 -0.87 6.49
C ASN A 82 -6.95 -2.20 6.12
N LEU A 83 -5.63 -2.18 5.96
CA LEU A 83 -4.86 -3.37 5.62
C LEU A 83 -4.86 -4.41 6.74
N VAL A 84 -4.79 -3.98 8.00
CA VAL A 84 -4.92 -4.88 9.17
C VAL A 84 -6.29 -5.57 9.18
N LYS A 85 -7.39 -4.87 8.87
CA LYS A 85 -8.72 -5.49 8.75
C LYS A 85 -8.75 -6.57 7.67
N THR A 86 -8.10 -6.34 6.53
CA THR A 86 -7.98 -7.34 5.46
C THR A 86 -7.20 -8.57 5.94
N ILE A 87 -6.08 -8.36 6.63
CA ILE A 87 -5.27 -9.45 7.21
C ILE A 87 -6.08 -10.24 8.25
N ASP A 88 -6.75 -9.55 9.18
CA ASP A 88 -7.59 -10.18 10.20
C ASP A 88 -8.72 -11.04 9.60
N GLN A 89 -9.28 -10.63 8.46
CA GLN A 89 -10.29 -11.42 7.75
C GLN A 89 -9.70 -12.71 7.17
N LEU A 90 -8.52 -12.61 6.56
CA LEU A 90 -7.82 -13.77 6.00
C LEU A 90 -7.40 -14.75 7.10
N GLU A 91 -6.86 -14.27 8.21
CA GLU A 91 -6.50 -15.09 9.38
C GLU A 91 -7.71 -15.87 9.93
N LYS A 92 -8.88 -15.22 9.98
CA LYS A 92 -10.13 -15.88 10.39
C LYS A 92 -10.58 -16.93 9.38
N GLN A 93 -10.44 -16.67 8.07
CA GLN A 93 -10.80 -17.63 7.02
C GLN A 93 -9.92 -18.89 7.06
N HIS A 94 -8.61 -18.69 7.23
CA HIS A 94 -7.63 -19.77 7.32
C HIS A 94 -7.53 -20.40 8.72
N GLN A 95 -8.14 -19.80 9.74
CA GLN A 95 -8.04 -20.18 11.15
C GLN A 95 -6.58 -20.26 11.62
N GLU A 96 -5.74 -19.39 11.09
CA GLU A 96 -4.31 -19.34 11.33
C GLU A 96 -3.82 -17.87 11.36
N SER A 97 -2.84 -17.57 12.22
CA SER A 97 -2.25 -16.24 12.32
C SER A 97 -0.97 -16.11 11.50
N VAL A 98 -0.68 -14.89 11.06
CA VAL A 98 0.54 -14.53 10.33
C VAL A 98 1.35 -13.52 11.14
N ASP A 99 2.64 -13.84 11.37
CA ASP A 99 3.58 -12.85 11.92
C ASP A 99 4.09 -11.96 10.79
N TYR A 100 3.72 -10.68 10.82
CA TYR A 100 4.12 -9.68 9.83
C TYR A 100 4.57 -8.39 10.50
N SER A 101 5.27 -7.54 9.75
CA SER A 101 5.62 -6.18 10.16
C SER A 101 5.09 -5.19 9.14
N MET A 102 4.66 -4.01 9.59
CA MET A 102 4.17 -2.96 8.72
C MET A 102 4.91 -1.64 9.00
N GLY A 103 5.50 -1.08 7.95
CA GLY A 103 6.29 0.14 8.05
C GLY A 103 6.12 1.07 6.86
N THR A 104 6.94 2.09 6.80
CA THR A 104 6.93 3.04 5.69
C THR A 104 8.34 3.38 5.21
N MET A 105 8.42 3.91 4.00
CA MET A 105 9.65 4.52 3.48
C MET A 105 9.68 6.00 3.85
N ILE A 106 10.77 6.43 4.47
CA ILE A 106 11.06 7.86 4.68
C ILE A 106 11.71 8.38 3.41
N GLU A 107 10.91 9.02 2.57
CA GLU A 107 11.31 9.45 1.22
C GLU A 107 10.69 10.79 0.80
N THR A 108 9.81 11.36 1.61
CA THR A 108 9.28 12.70 1.41
C THR A 108 9.89 13.65 2.44
N PRO A 109 10.13 14.95 2.11
CA PRO A 109 10.67 15.91 3.06
C PRO A 109 9.83 16.02 4.34
N ARG A 110 8.52 15.97 4.23
CA ARG A 110 7.61 15.99 5.38
C ARG A 110 7.79 14.77 6.26
N ALA A 111 7.87 13.55 5.70
CA ALA A 111 8.09 12.33 6.47
C ALA A 111 9.40 12.39 7.28
N CYS A 112 10.45 13.01 6.74
CA CYS A 112 11.71 13.21 7.47
C CYS A 112 11.50 14.06 8.72
N LEU A 113 10.70 15.13 8.63
CA LEU A 113 10.46 16.07 9.73
C LEU A 113 9.56 15.49 10.83
N ILE A 114 8.67 14.56 10.49
CA ILE A 114 7.72 13.92 11.43
C ILE A 114 8.06 12.44 11.70
N SER A 115 9.28 12.03 11.43
CA SER A 115 9.69 10.63 11.54
C SER A 115 9.55 10.08 12.96
N ASP A 116 9.75 10.90 14.00
CA ASP A 116 9.52 10.56 15.40
C ASP A 116 8.04 10.30 15.72
N GLU A 117 7.13 11.00 15.05
CA GLU A 117 5.69 10.76 15.18
C GLU A 117 5.29 9.48 14.45
N LEU A 118 5.78 9.27 13.21
CA LEU A 118 5.54 8.07 12.42
C LEU A 118 6.07 6.80 13.12
N ALA A 119 7.23 6.90 13.80
CA ALA A 119 7.83 5.78 14.52
C ALA A 119 6.93 5.16 15.60
N LYS A 120 5.95 5.88 16.11
CA LYS A 120 4.99 5.36 17.09
C LYS A 120 4.00 4.35 16.47
N TYR A 121 3.87 4.35 15.16
CA TYR A 121 2.89 3.55 14.43
C TYR A 121 3.52 2.53 13.49
N CYS A 122 4.82 2.67 13.18
CA CYS A 122 5.56 1.81 12.26
C CYS A 122 6.39 0.79 13.02
N ASP A 123 6.46 -0.43 12.48
CA ASP A 123 7.34 -1.47 13.01
C ASP A 123 8.78 -1.30 12.50
N PHE A 124 8.93 -0.67 11.32
CA PHE A 124 10.22 -0.37 10.70
C PHE A 124 10.16 0.83 9.76
N PHE A 125 11.31 1.37 9.43
CA PHE A 125 11.51 2.35 8.36
C PHE A 125 12.46 1.82 7.29
N SER A 126 12.17 2.16 6.04
CA SER A 126 13.12 2.15 4.94
C SER A 126 13.42 3.59 4.53
N PHE A 127 14.54 3.83 3.85
CA PHE A 127 14.94 5.17 3.46
C PHE A 127 15.13 5.24 1.95
N GLY A 128 14.37 6.14 1.29
CA GLY A 128 14.44 6.38 -0.14
C GLY A 128 14.99 7.76 -0.45
N THR A 129 16.06 7.84 -1.24
CA THR A 129 16.70 9.11 -1.59
C THR A 129 16.24 9.67 -2.92
N ASN A 130 15.65 8.86 -3.80
CA ASN A 130 15.20 9.28 -5.12
C ASN A 130 14.09 10.34 -5.07
N ASP A 131 13.16 10.21 -4.14
CA ASP A 131 12.04 11.14 -3.97
C ASP A 131 12.37 12.31 -3.02
N LEU A 132 13.53 12.29 -2.34
CA LEU A 132 14.04 13.38 -1.50
C LEU A 132 14.86 14.41 -2.29
N THR A 133 15.34 14.07 -3.45
CA THR A 133 16.10 14.94 -4.35
C THR A 133 15.20 15.55 -5.41
#